data_a0b9f1cfa2dac968fef2ed8edb17568d
#
_entry.id   a0b9f1cfa2dac968fef2ed8edb17568d
#
_cell.length_a   1.000
_cell.length_b   1.000
_cell.length_c   1.000
_cell.angle_alpha   90.00
_cell.angle_beta   90.00
_cell.angle_gamma   90.00
#
_symmetry.space_group_name_H-M   'P 1'
#
loop_
_entity.id
_entity.type
_entity.pdbx_description
1 polymer ?
#
loop_
_entity_poly.entity_id
_entity_poly.type
_entity_poly.pdbx_seq_one_letter_code
_entity_poly.pdbx_strand_id
1 'polypeptide(L)'
;MFRVGVIEESIENIEVLKALNKYFVSQRIQNIPDDEFPVWHTNEYHVDERTIESILEILKDNIKLTWYCHAFNTEKMYVVLHGKWFEISLQKDKSWDVMIAYGTEIAKVEREYLENIPLHV
;
A
#
# COMPACT_ATOMS: atom_id res chain seq x y z
N MET A 1 -4.90 -2.40 -15.84
CA MET A 1 -3.68 -1.79 -15.27
C MET A 1 -4.00 -1.29 -13.87
N PHE A 2 -3.21 -1.68 -12.90
CA PHE A 2 -3.35 -1.22 -11.52
C PHE A 2 -2.42 -0.04 -11.27
N ARG A 3 -2.93 0.95 -10.51
CA ARG A 3 -2.12 2.01 -9.94
C ARG A 3 -1.73 1.57 -8.53
N VAL A 4 -0.45 1.62 -8.21
CA VAL A 4 0.08 1.16 -6.92
C VAL A 4 0.77 2.34 -6.24
N GLY A 5 0.37 2.60 -5.00
CA GLY A 5 0.98 3.67 -4.19
C GLY A 5 1.81 3.08 -3.06
N VAL A 6 3.09 3.41 -3.03
CA VAL A 6 4.02 2.95 -2.00
C VAL A 6 4.82 4.13 -1.46
N ILE A 7 4.83 4.27 -0.14
CA ILE A 7 5.68 5.24 0.54
C ILE A 7 7.03 4.56 0.79
N GLU A 8 8.12 5.11 0.26
CA GLU A 8 9.44 4.47 0.36
C GLU A 8 9.84 4.17 1.80
N GLU A 9 9.53 5.08 2.74
CA GLU A 9 9.83 4.94 4.16
C GLU A 9 9.12 3.76 4.82
N SER A 10 8.06 3.23 4.18
CA SER A 10 7.33 2.07 4.70
C SER A 10 8.00 0.73 4.38
N ILE A 11 9.01 0.71 3.52
CA ILE A 11 9.64 -0.53 3.03
C ILE A 11 10.94 -0.79 3.79
N GLU A 12 11.07 -2.02 4.33
CA GLU A 12 12.25 -2.42 5.09
C GLU A 12 13.49 -2.62 4.23
N ASN A 13 13.33 -3.25 3.06
CA ASN A 13 14.45 -3.58 2.19
C ASN A 13 14.39 -2.73 0.91
N ILE A 14 15.33 -1.82 0.77
CA ILE A 14 15.40 -0.90 -0.39
C ILE A 14 15.52 -1.64 -1.72
N GLU A 15 16.01 -2.86 -1.73
CA GLU A 15 16.11 -3.67 -2.96
C GLU A 15 14.74 -3.93 -3.58
N VAL A 16 13.67 -3.95 -2.76
CA VAL A 16 12.29 -4.08 -3.25
C VAL A 16 11.94 -2.88 -4.14
N LEU A 17 12.32 -1.68 -3.73
CA LEU A 17 12.07 -0.47 -4.51
C LEU A 17 12.80 -0.52 -5.85
N LYS A 18 14.01 -1.05 -5.86
CA LYS A 18 14.77 -1.23 -7.11
C LYS A 18 14.08 -2.23 -8.04
N ALA A 19 13.57 -3.32 -7.48
CA ALA A 19 12.83 -4.32 -8.25
C ALA A 19 11.55 -3.77 -8.87
N LEU A 20 10.91 -2.78 -8.22
CA LEU A 20 9.70 -2.13 -8.71
C LEU A 20 9.99 -1.00 -9.71
N ASN A 21 11.24 -0.59 -9.85
CA ASN A 21 11.57 0.62 -10.60
C ASN A 21 11.11 0.59 -12.06
N LYS A 22 11.05 -0.57 -12.68
CA LYS A 22 10.56 -0.70 -14.07
C LYS A 22 9.08 -0.36 -14.24
N TYR A 23 8.32 -0.30 -13.15
CA TYR A 23 6.90 0.08 -13.16
C TYR A 23 6.69 1.52 -12.71
N PHE A 24 7.76 2.22 -12.35
CA PHE A 24 7.70 3.57 -11.77
C PHE A 24 7.09 4.59 -12.74
N VAL A 25 6.19 5.42 -12.22
CA VAL A 25 5.53 6.48 -12.98
C VAL A 25 5.89 7.85 -12.43
N SER A 26 5.74 8.06 -11.12
CA SER A 26 5.97 9.37 -10.52
C SER A 26 6.25 9.25 -9.02
N GLN A 27 6.83 10.29 -8.47
CA GLN A 27 7.07 10.41 -7.04
C GLN A 27 6.57 11.75 -6.54
N ARG A 28 5.93 11.73 -5.38
CA ARG A 28 5.50 12.93 -4.67
C ARG A 28 6.19 12.96 -3.31
N ILE A 29 6.65 14.13 -2.92
CA ILE A 29 7.32 14.33 -1.62
C ILE A 29 6.36 15.10 -0.72
N GLN A 30 6.13 14.58 0.49
CA GLN A 30 5.27 15.18 1.50
C GLN A 30 6.06 15.47 2.78
N ASN A 31 5.76 16.60 3.40
CA ASN A 31 6.31 16.96 4.70
C ASN A 31 5.27 16.68 5.78
N ILE A 32 5.62 15.82 6.73
CA ILE A 32 4.77 15.42 7.86
C ILE A 32 5.56 15.69 9.15
N PRO A 33 5.62 16.95 9.59
CA PRO A 33 6.58 17.36 10.65
C PRO A 33 6.46 16.62 11.97
N ASP A 34 5.26 16.13 12.30
CA ASP A 34 5.00 15.46 13.59
C ASP A 34 5.13 13.93 13.50
N ASP A 35 5.46 13.39 12.33
CA ASP A 35 5.64 11.96 12.15
C ASP A 35 7.06 11.53 12.50
N GLU A 36 7.24 10.25 12.85
CA GLU A 36 8.55 9.62 13.02
C GLU A 36 9.43 9.78 11.78
N PHE A 37 8.78 9.72 10.59
CA PHE A 37 9.42 10.00 9.31
C PHE A 37 8.87 11.33 8.80
N PRO A 38 9.55 12.46 9.01
CA PRO A 38 8.99 13.76 8.69
C PRO A 38 8.91 14.07 7.20
N VAL A 39 9.56 13.28 6.36
CA VAL A 39 9.48 13.42 4.90
C VAL A 39 9.09 12.07 4.31
N TRP A 40 8.03 12.06 3.50
CA TRP A 40 7.54 10.86 2.83
C TRP A 40 7.76 10.97 1.34
N HIS A 41 8.35 9.93 0.75
CA HIS A 41 8.51 9.76 -0.69
C HIS A 41 7.45 8.76 -1.15
N THR A 42 6.37 9.26 -1.74
CA THR A 42 5.26 8.43 -2.23
C THR A 42 5.43 8.16 -3.71
N ASN A 43 5.65 6.90 -4.05
CA ASN A 43 5.84 6.47 -5.42
C ASN A 43 4.55 5.92 -6.00
N GLU A 44 4.27 6.26 -7.24
CA GLU A 44 3.21 5.63 -8.03
C GLU A 44 3.84 4.68 -9.04
N TYR A 45 3.32 3.46 -9.10
CA TYR A 45 3.71 2.44 -10.07
C TYR A 45 2.48 2.03 -10.87
N HIS A 46 2.67 1.65 -12.13
CA HIS A 46 1.62 1.05 -12.94
C HIS A 46 1.98 -0.40 -13.24
N VAL A 47 1.11 -1.31 -12.84
CA VAL A 47 1.36 -2.76 -12.90
C VAL A 47 0.18 -3.43 -13.58
N ASP A 48 0.44 -4.32 -14.53
CA ASP A 48 -0.62 -5.03 -15.25
C ASP A 48 -1.24 -6.14 -14.39
N GLU A 49 -2.37 -6.67 -14.87
CA GLU A 49 -3.16 -7.67 -14.13
C GLU A 49 -2.42 -9.01 -13.96
N ARG A 50 -1.50 -9.33 -14.85
CA ARG A 50 -0.73 -10.57 -14.75
C ARG A 50 0.35 -10.50 -13.68
N THR A 51 0.84 -9.30 -13.41
CA THR A 51 1.99 -9.08 -12.53
C THR A 51 1.59 -8.63 -11.13
N ILE A 52 0.37 -8.08 -10.97
CA ILE A 52 -0.03 -7.43 -9.72
C ILE A 52 0.14 -8.34 -8.48
N GLU A 53 -0.29 -9.60 -8.54
CA GLU A 53 -0.22 -10.46 -7.36
C GLU A 53 1.21 -10.73 -6.91
N SER A 54 2.15 -10.88 -7.84
CA SER A 54 3.56 -11.05 -7.48
C SER A 54 4.13 -9.82 -6.81
N ILE A 55 3.68 -8.63 -7.21
CA ILE A 55 4.07 -7.38 -6.57
C ILE A 55 3.50 -7.28 -5.16
N LEU A 56 2.22 -7.66 -4.98
CA LEU A 56 1.59 -7.67 -3.66
C LEU A 56 2.31 -8.62 -2.70
N GLU A 57 2.76 -9.77 -3.18
CA GLU A 57 3.51 -10.74 -2.37
C GLU A 57 4.85 -10.17 -1.91
N ILE A 58 5.56 -9.49 -2.81
CA ILE A 58 6.83 -8.86 -2.45
C ILE A 58 6.61 -7.75 -1.42
N LEU A 59 5.59 -6.94 -1.62
CA LEU A 59 5.29 -5.81 -0.73
C LEU A 59 4.89 -6.28 0.67
N LYS A 60 4.05 -7.32 0.79
CA LYS A 60 3.61 -7.80 2.11
C LYS A 60 4.77 -8.34 2.96
N ASP A 61 5.79 -8.87 2.31
CA ASP A 61 6.97 -9.41 3.01
C ASP A 61 7.96 -8.33 3.42
N ASN A 62 7.77 -7.11 2.94
CA ASN A 62 8.74 -6.03 3.10
C ASN A 62 8.16 -4.73 3.67
N ILE A 63 6.86 -4.65 3.86
CA ILE A 63 6.25 -3.46 4.46
C ILE A 63 6.36 -3.52 5.98
N LYS A 64 6.69 -2.39 6.59
CA LYS A 64 6.84 -2.27 8.05
C LYS A 64 5.48 -2.32 8.75
N LEU A 65 5.49 -2.72 10.02
CA LEU A 65 4.35 -2.52 10.91
C LEU A 65 3.98 -1.04 10.94
N THR A 66 2.70 -0.75 11.15
CA THR A 66 2.09 0.58 11.20
C THR A 66 1.89 1.26 9.86
N TRP A 67 2.30 0.63 8.77
CA TRP A 67 2.16 1.16 7.42
C TRP A 67 1.25 0.28 6.57
N TYR A 68 0.64 0.86 5.54
CA TYR A 68 -0.02 0.11 4.49
C TYR A 68 0.34 0.69 3.13
N CYS A 69 0.19 -0.10 2.07
CA CYS A 69 0.14 0.43 0.71
C CYS A 69 -1.06 -0.16 0.00
N HIS A 70 -1.43 0.42 -1.13
CA HIS A 70 -2.62 0.01 -1.86
C HIS A 70 -2.39 -0.01 -3.36
N ALA A 71 -3.20 -0.81 -4.02
CA ALA A 71 -3.24 -0.89 -5.47
C ALA A 71 -4.71 -0.93 -5.89
N PHE A 72 -5.05 -0.24 -6.97
CA PHE A 72 -6.44 -0.16 -7.41
C PHE A 72 -6.56 0.02 -8.92
N ASN A 73 -7.71 -0.37 -9.44
CA ASN A 73 -8.13 -0.08 -10.80
C ASN A 73 -9.59 0.36 -10.76
N THR A 74 -10.32 0.29 -11.89
CA THR A 74 -11.73 0.70 -11.93
C THR A 74 -12.69 -0.31 -11.31
N GLU A 75 -12.21 -1.49 -10.94
CA GLU A 75 -13.05 -2.59 -10.46
C GLU A 75 -12.83 -2.96 -9.01
N LYS A 76 -11.61 -2.89 -8.51
CA LYS A 76 -11.27 -3.37 -7.17
C LYS A 76 -10.03 -2.69 -6.61
N MET A 77 -9.79 -2.94 -5.32
CA MET A 77 -8.62 -2.45 -4.60
C MET A 77 -7.94 -3.60 -3.86
N TYR A 78 -6.62 -3.54 -3.79
CA TYR A 78 -5.83 -4.37 -2.90
C TYR A 78 -5.21 -3.50 -1.82
N VAL A 79 -5.19 -4.00 -0.59
CA VAL A 79 -4.51 -3.35 0.53
C VAL A 79 -3.43 -4.29 1.02
N VAL A 80 -2.20 -3.80 1.10
CA VAL A 80 -1.04 -4.57 1.56
C VAL A 80 -0.68 -4.12 2.96
N LEU A 81 -0.59 -5.10 3.85
CA LEU A 81 -0.23 -4.90 5.25
C LEU A 81 0.95 -5.81 5.57
N HIS A 82 1.60 -5.56 6.70
CA HIS A 82 2.69 -6.43 7.13
C HIS A 82 2.21 -7.88 7.22
N GLY A 83 2.72 -8.73 6.34
CA GLY A 83 2.47 -10.16 6.32
C GLY A 83 1.26 -10.62 5.50
N LYS A 84 0.40 -9.72 5.02
CA LYS A 84 -0.79 -10.14 4.29
C LYS A 84 -1.34 -9.02 3.40
N TRP A 85 -1.96 -9.39 2.28
CA TRP A 85 -2.71 -8.45 1.44
C TRP A 85 -4.15 -8.92 1.28
N PHE A 86 -5.04 -7.97 1.02
CA PHE A 86 -6.49 -8.22 0.90
C PHE A 86 -7.03 -7.59 -0.37
N GLU A 87 -7.95 -8.30 -1.02
CA GLU A 87 -8.76 -7.73 -2.08
C GLU A 87 -10.04 -7.19 -1.46
N ILE A 88 -10.38 -5.93 -1.75
CA ILE A 88 -11.58 -5.29 -1.24
C ILE A 88 -12.30 -4.55 -2.37
N SER A 89 -13.56 -4.21 -2.13
CA SER A 89 -14.37 -3.44 -3.06
C SER A 89 -13.95 -1.97 -3.08
N LEU A 90 -14.20 -1.28 -4.18
CA LEU A 90 -13.94 0.16 -4.27
C LEU A 90 -14.79 0.97 -3.31
N GLN A 91 -16.02 0.50 -3.04
CA GLN A 91 -16.91 1.10 -2.05
C GLN A 91 -16.80 0.32 -0.76
N LYS A 92 -16.83 1.04 0.35
CA LYS A 92 -16.70 0.45 1.67
C LYS A 92 -17.88 -0.48 1.97
N ASP A 93 -17.60 -1.77 2.07
CA ASP A 93 -18.56 -2.82 2.37
C ASP A 93 -17.93 -3.86 3.31
N LYS A 94 -18.55 -5.05 3.42
CA LYS A 94 -18.06 -6.11 4.32
C LYS A 94 -16.65 -6.60 3.99
N SER A 95 -16.20 -6.46 2.74
CA SER A 95 -14.85 -6.87 2.36
C SER A 95 -13.77 -6.07 3.10
N TRP A 96 -14.10 -4.85 3.52
CA TRP A 96 -13.20 -4.00 4.28
C TRP A 96 -13.03 -4.46 5.73
N ASP A 97 -14.05 -5.11 6.30
CA ASP A 97 -14.05 -5.48 7.73
C ASP A 97 -12.89 -6.40 8.08
N VAL A 98 -12.62 -7.42 7.27
CA VAL A 98 -11.53 -8.37 7.51
C VAL A 98 -10.18 -7.68 7.38
N MET A 99 -10.03 -6.84 6.38
CA MET A 99 -8.80 -6.06 6.15
C MET A 99 -8.54 -5.12 7.33
N ILE A 100 -9.56 -4.39 7.79
CA ILE A 100 -9.42 -3.46 8.91
C ILE A 100 -9.07 -4.21 10.20
N ALA A 101 -9.71 -5.35 10.45
CA ALA A 101 -9.43 -6.15 11.65
C ALA A 101 -7.95 -6.62 11.66
N TYR A 102 -7.47 -7.21 10.57
CA TYR A 102 -6.08 -7.62 10.46
C TYR A 102 -5.13 -6.42 10.58
N GLY A 103 -5.45 -5.35 9.88
CA GLY A 103 -4.61 -4.16 9.85
C GLY A 103 -4.44 -3.50 11.20
N THR A 104 -5.51 -3.44 12.00
CA THR A 104 -5.43 -2.85 13.34
C THR A 104 -4.81 -3.79 14.35
N GLU A 105 -5.17 -5.06 14.35
CA GLU A 105 -4.74 -6.04 15.36
C GLU A 105 -3.35 -6.58 15.13
N ILE A 106 -3.01 -6.89 13.88
CA ILE A 106 -1.76 -7.57 13.53
C ILE A 106 -0.73 -6.58 12.98
N ALA A 107 -1.12 -5.77 11.98
CA ALA A 107 -0.20 -4.83 11.34
C ALA A 107 -0.04 -3.51 12.10
N LYS A 108 -0.84 -3.29 13.14
CA LYS A 108 -0.73 -2.11 14.04
C LYS A 108 -0.94 -0.78 13.35
N VAL A 109 -1.73 -0.75 12.28
CA VAL A 109 -2.12 0.48 11.60
C VAL A 109 -3.32 1.10 12.33
N GLU A 110 -3.31 2.41 12.51
CA GLU A 110 -4.44 3.09 13.11
C GLU A 110 -5.68 2.94 12.23
N ARG A 111 -6.81 2.64 12.85
CA ARG A 111 -8.07 2.32 12.16
C ARG A 111 -8.51 3.41 11.19
N GLU A 112 -8.35 4.68 11.55
CA GLU A 112 -8.80 5.78 10.71
C GLU A 112 -8.14 5.78 9.32
N TYR A 113 -6.88 5.34 9.23
CA TYR A 113 -6.19 5.25 7.94
C TYR A 113 -6.79 4.15 7.07
N LEU A 114 -7.13 3.01 7.67
CA LEU A 114 -7.69 1.88 6.93
C LEU A 114 -9.14 2.10 6.53
N GLU A 115 -9.87 2.93 7.26
CA GLU A 115 -11.25 3.27 6.92
C GLU A 115 -11.36 4.30 5.80
N ASN A 116 -10.28 4.99 5.48
CA ASN A 116 -10.25 6.12 4.56
C ASN A 116 -9.22 5.98 3.43
N ILE A 117 -8.94 4.75 2.99
CA ILE A 117 -7.99 4.51 1.90
C ILE A 117 -8.50 5.16 0.62
N PRO A 118 -7.71 6.06 0.00
CA PRO A 118 -8.16 6.81 -1.17
C PRO A 118 -8.03 6.02 -2.47
N LEU A 119 -8.77 6.45 -3.50
CA LEU A 119 -8.64 5.95 -4.87
C LEU A 119 -7.71 6.86 -5.68
N HIS A 120 -6.60 7.25 -5.08
CA HIS A 120 -5.52 7.98 -5.73
C HIS A 120 -4.21 7.66 -5.01
N VAL A 121 -3.13 8.02 -5.63
CA VAL A 121 -1.80 7.85 -5.03
C VAL A 121 -1.21 9.17 -4.56
#